data_1b739eae31053b60a2b4d4dd33e06e9f
#
_entry.id   1b739eae31053b60a2b4d4dd33e06e9f
#
_cell.length_a   1.000
_cell.length_b   1.000
_cell.length_c   1.000
_cell.angle_alpha   90.00
_cell.angle_beta   90.00
_cell.angle_gamma   90.00
#
_symmetry.space_group_name_H-M   'P 1'
#
loop_
_entity.id
_entity.type
_entity.pdbx_description
1 polymer ?
#
loop_
_entity_poly.entity_id
_entity_poly.type
_entity_poly.pdbx_seq_one_letter_code
_entity_poly.pdbx_strand_id
1 'polypeptide(L)'
;MNLFQKIKLSLLSRKLRTNVYSYYMYRLIYFFLDLFFLIPIVILSIISGFKKKNKIGIGPTPVINSIYHKKCLSSFGYSVETFVDSIWHITDDFDYKPSKTLPLILQPLIPYVLFVRSIFKYNCIYIYFNGGPLRLTTFLVYLEPFLLKISKIKVVCMAFGSDVQVHTRIQNLKFKDTLSLDYPGLRLYKNQIDK
;
A
#
# COMPACT_ATOMS: atom_id res chain seq x y z
N MET A 1 17.42 -16.66 2.03
CA MET A 1 16.51 -15.59 1.58
C MET A 1 16.25 -15.80 0.09
N ASN A 2 15.02 -16.21 -0.27
CA ASN A 2 14.66 -16.62 -1.63
C ASN A 2 14.61 -15.45 -2.62
N LEU A 3 14.76 -15.74 -3.93
CA LEU A 3 14.76 -14.76 -5.01
C LEU A 3 13.57 -13.79 -4.95
N PHE A 4 12.36 -14.27 -4.64
CA PHE A 4 11.15 -13.46 -4.48
C PHE A 4 11.20 -12.52 -3.27
N GLN A 5 11.77 -12.94 -2.14
CA GLN A 5 12.00 -12.06 -1.00
C GLN A 5 13.07 -11.01 -1.32
N LYS A 6 14.11 -11.38 -2.05
CA LYS A 6 15.10 -10.42 -2.57
C LYS A 6 14.47 -9.43 -3.54
N ILE A 7 13.62 -9.89 -4.46
CA ILE A 7 12.89 -9.04 -5.39
C ILE A 7 11.92 -8.12 -4.64
N LYS A 8 11.16 -8.61 -3.66
CA LYS A 8 10.23 -7.81 -2.86
C LYS A 8 10.93 -6.80 -1.95
N LEU A 9 11.99 -7.22 -1.25
CA LEU A 9 12.83 -6.31 -0.45
C LEU A 9 13.56 -5.30 -1.32
N SER A 10 13.99 -5.71 -2.51
CA SER A 10 14.64 -4.84 -3.44
C SER A 10 13.64 -3.89 -4.13
N LEU A 11 12.37 -4.26 -4.35
CA LEU A 11 11.31 -3.36 -4.82
C LEU A 11 10.87 -2.34 -3.78
N LEU A 12 10.96 -2.69 -2.52
CA LEU A 12 10.69 -1.80 -1.39
C LEU A 12 11.93 -1.00 -0.98
N SER A 13 13.13 -1.48 -1.30
CA SER A 13 14.38 -0.80 -1.01
C SER A 13 14.93 -0.05 -2.22
N ARG A 14 15.58 1.09 -1.99
CA ARG A 14 16.20 1.94 -2.99
C ARG A 14 17.25 1.25 -3.87
N LYS A 15 17.80 0.11 -3.46
CA LYS A 15 18.76 -0.70 -4.21
C LYS A 15 18.20 -1.27 -5.52
N LEU A 16 16.89 -1.29 -5.71
CA LEU A 16 16.25 -1.85 -6.89
C LEU A 16 16.26 -0.98 -8.13
N ARG A 17 16.49 0.31 -7.96
CA ARG A 17 16.69 1.16 -9.14
C ARG A 17 17.96 0.79 -9.92
N THR A 18 18.85 0.00 -9.33
CA THR A 18 20.06 -0.50 -10.02
C THR A 18 19.83 -1.77 -10.82
N ASN A 19 18.70 -2.45 -10.62
CA ASN A 19 18.40 -3.67 -11.39
C ASN A 19 17.11 -3.51 -12.20
N VAL A 20 17.23 -2.83 -13.32
CA VAL A 20 16.17 -2.48 -14.29
C VAL A 20 15.35 -3.71 -14.70
N TYR A 21 16.01 -4.86 -14.92
CA TYR A 21 15.35 -6.11 -15.30
C TYR A 21 14.38 -6.62 -14.24
N SER A 22 14.75 -6.62 -12.97
CA SER A 22 13.87 -7.07 -11.88
C SER A 22 12.64 -6.18 -11.75
N TYR A 23 12.77 -4.88 -12.00
CA TYR A 23 11.66 -3.94 -12.00
C TYR A 23 10.67 -4.24 -13.14
N TYR A 24 11.14 -4.40 -14.37
CA TYR A 24 10.26 -4.68 -15.50
C TYR A 24 9.60 -6.04 -15.41
N MET A 25 10.32 -7.09 -14.97
CA MET A 25 9.75 -8.42 -14.74
C MET A 25 8.62 -8.37 -13.70
N TYR A 26 8.82 -7.63 -12.61
CA TYR A 26 7.78 -7.44 -11.60
C TYR A 26 6.56 -6.71 -12.17
N ARG A 27 6.77 -5.63 -12.93
CA ARG A 27 5.68 -4.88 -13.58
C ARG A 27 4.92 -5.76 -14.57
N LEU A 28 5.61 -6.59 -15.31
CA LEU A 28 5.00 -7.53 -16.27
C LEU A 28 4.12 -8.57 -15.56
N ILE A 29 4.62 -9.16 -14.48
CA ILE A 29 3.83 -10.12 -13.67
C ILE A 29 2.55 -9.45 -13.17
N TYR A 30 2.67 -8.28 -12.57
CA TYR A 30 1.49 -7.56 -12.07
C TYR A 30 0.56 -7.08 -13.19
N PHE A 31 1.07 -6.79 -14.37
CA PHE A 31 0.23 -6.44 -15.52
C PHE A 31 -0.70 -7.61 -15.91
N PHE A 32 -0.18 -8.82 -16.03
CA PHE A 32 -0.99 -10.00 -16.34
C PHE A 32 -1.94 -10.36 -15.18
N LEU A 33 -1.49 -10.26 -13.94
CA LEU A 33 -2.35 -10.47 -12.78
C LEU A 33 -3.48 -9.45 -12.72
N ASP A 34 -3.19 -8.18 -12.98
CA ASP A 34 -4.19 -7.11 -13.04
C ASP A 34 -5.25 -7.39 -14.12
N LEU A 35 -4.81 -7.83 -15.30
CA LEU A 35 -5.73 -8.17 -16.39
C LEU A 35 -6.63 -9.35 -16.00
N PHE A 36 -6.06 -10.37 -15.38
CA PHE A 36 -6.81 -11.54 -14.91
C PHE A 36 -7.81 -11.19 -13.80
N PHE A 37 -7.40 -10.36 -12.84
CA PHE A 37 -8.22 -10.00 -11.69
C PHE A 37 -9.14 -8.81 -11.93
N LEU A 38 -9.04 -8.08 -13.05
CA LEU A 38 -9.84 -6.90 -13.31
C LEU A 38 -11.35 -7.16 -13.19
N ILE A 39 -11.85 -8.12 -13.96
CA ILE A 39 -13.30 -8.44 -13.96
C ILE A 39 -13.76 -8.97 -12.59
N PRO A 40 -13.11 -9.97 -11.98
CA PRO A 40 -13.46 -10.42 -10.63
C PRO A 40 -13.49 -9.29 -9.59
N ILE A 41 -12.49 -8.40 -9.59
CA ILE A 41 -12.42 -7.30 -8.63
C ILE A 41 -13.55 -6.29 -8.82
N VAL A 42 -13.90 -5.95 -10.05
CA VAL A 42 -15.04 -5.07 -10.35
C VAL A 42 -16.34 -5.69 -9.83
N ILE A 43 -16.59 -6.97 -10.14
CA ILE A 43 -17.79 -7.68 -9.69
C ILE A 43 -17.84 -7.73 -8.15
N LEU A 44 -16.75 -8.10 -7.50
CA LEU A 44 -16.66 -8.17 -6.05
C LEU A 44 -16.85 -6.79 -5.40
N SER A 45 -16.36 -5.72 -6.02
CA SER A 45 -16.55 -4.35 -5.55
C SER A 45 -18.04 -3.95 -5.57
N ILE A 46 -18.76 -4.31 -6.64
CA ILE A 46 -20.21 -4.06 -6.75
C ILE A 46 -20.95 -4.85 -5.66
N ILE A 47 -20.69 -6.16 -5.55
CA ILE A 47 -21.34 -7.03 -4.55
C ILE A 47 -21.08 -6.50 -3.14
N SER A 48 -19.84 -6.09 -2.85
CA SER A 48 -19.48 -5.59 -1.52
C SER A 48 -20.16 -4.27 -1.14
N GLY A 49 -20.58 -3.48 -2.14
CA GLY A 49 -21.33 -2.24 -1.95
C GLY A 49 -22.73 -2.44 -1.33
N PHE A 50 -23.29 -3.64 -1.44
CA PHE A 50 -24.56 -4.03 -0.80
C PHE A 50 -24.38 -4.63 0.59
N LYS A 51 -23.14 -4.93 1.01
CA LYS A 51 -22.86 -5.54 2.31
C LYS A 51 -22.75 -4.51 3.42
N LYS A 52 -23.38 -4.79 4.55
CA LYS A 52 -23.22 -4.00 5.77
C LYS A 52 -21.85 -4.29 6.40
N LYS A 53 -21.09 -3.25 6.70
CA LYS A 53 -19.73 -3.33 7.25
C LYS A 53 -19.65 -2.43 8.47
N ASN A 54 -18.91 -2.85 9.49
CA ASN A 54 -18.85 -2.12 10.76
C ASN A 54 -17.43 -1.95 11.31
N LYS A 55 -16.40 -2.37 10.55
CA LYS A 55 -15.00 -2.27 11.00
C LYS A 55 -14.24 -1.18 10.26
N ILE A 56 -13.27 -0.60 10.95
CA ILE A 56 -12.28 0.31 10.39
C ILE A 56 -11.00 -0.48 10.11
N GLY A 57 -10.46 -0.37 8.89
CA GLY A 57 -9.17 -0.95 8.52
C GLY A 57 -8.06 0.11 8.50
N ILE A 58 -6.88 -0.20 9.00
CA ILE A 58 -5.69 0.66 8.92
C ILE A 58 -4.56 -0.11 8.23
N GLY A 59 -4.09 0.38 7.11
CA GLY A 59 -3.03 -0.26 6.32
C GLY A 59 -2.97 0.29 4.90
N PRO A 60 -2.30 -0.39 3.95
CA PRO A 60 -1.51 -1.63 4.06
C PRO A 60 -0.03 -1.43 4.43
N THR A 61 0.40 -0.18 4.63
CA THR A 61 1.80 0.13 4.92
C THR A 61 2.14 -0.25 6.35
N PRO A 62 3.25 -1.01 6.60
CA PRO A 62 3.63 -1.47 7.93
C PRO A 62 4.33 -0.37 8.74
N VAL A 63 3.58 0.68 9.10
CA VAL A 63 4.06 1.80 9.90
C VAL A 63 3.59 1.62 11.34
N ILE A 64 4.50 1.84 12.30
CA ILE A 64 4.21 1.70 13.74
C ILE A 64 3.04 2.59 14.19
N ASN A 65 2.87 3.76 13.56
CA ASN A 65 1.76 4.67 13.85
C ASN A 65 0.38 4.02 13.69
N SER A 66 0.25 3.02 12.78
CA SER A 66 -0.99 2.27 12.59
C SER A 66 -1.46 1.57 13.86
N ILE A 67 -0.52 1.10 14.69
CA ILE A 67 -0.81 0.44 15.97
C ILE A 67 -1.33 1.46 16.98
N TYR A 68 -0.72 2.65 17.04
CA TYR A 68 -1.18 3.73 17.93
C TYR A 68 -2.56 4.26 17.52
N HIS A 69 -2.79 4.45 16.22
CA HIS A 69 -4.11 4.83 15.70
C HIS A 69 -5.17 3.77 16.02
N LYS A 70 -4.84 2.48 15.88
CA LYS A 70 -5.74 1.40 16.29
C LYS A 70 -6.08 1.49 17.77
N LYS A 71 -5.08 1.63 18.66
CA LYS A 71 -5.30 1.74 20.10
C LYS A 71 -6.19 2.93 20.44
N CYS A 72 -5.93 4.10 19.86
CA CYS A 72 -6.70 5.31 20.06
C CYS A 72 -8.15 5.12 19.60
N LEU A 73 -8.41 4.67 18.37
CA LEU A 73 -9.76 4.48 17.87
C LEU A 73 -10.52 3.39 18.66
N SER A 74 -9.83 2.35 19.11
CA SER A 74 -10.44 1.29 19.92
C SER A 74 -10.85 1.80 21.31
N SER A 75 -10.12 2.76 21.91
CA SER A 75 -10.51 3.37 23.20
C SER A 75 -11.79 4.21 23.09
N PHE A 76 -12.13 4.68 21.86
CA PHE A 76 -13.42 5.33 21.57
C PHE A 76 -14.54 4.33 21.18
N GLY A 77 -14.33 3.02 21.35
CA GLY A 77 -15.34 2.00 21.07
C GLY A 77 -15.46 1.55 19.60
N TYR A 78 -14.56 2.01 18.70
CA TYR A 78 -14.57 1.55 17.32
C TYR A 78 -13.95 0.16 17.17
N SER A 79 -14.55 -0.69 16.32
CA SER A 79 -13.93 -1.96 15.92
C SER A 79 -12.86 -1.70 14.84
N VAL A 80 -11.61 -1.81 15.22
CA VAL A 80 -10.46 -1.46 14.36
C VAL A 80 -9.56 -2.67 14.12
N GLU A 81 -9.06 -2.81 12.90
CA GLU A 81 -8.12 -3.86 12.52
C GLU A 81 -6.98 -3.27 11.68
N THR A 82 -5.75 -3.63 12.01
CA THR A 82 -4.57 -3.30 11.21
C THR A 82 -4.28 -4.42 10.21
N PHE A 83 -3.93 -4.05 8.97
CA PHE A 83 -3.55 -5.00 7.94
C PHE A 83 -2.34 -4.50 7.16
N VAL A 84 -1.41 -5.40 6.81
CA VAL A 84 -0.16 -5.03 6.14
C VAL A 84 0.19 -5.98 5.00
N ASP A 85 0.76 -5.44 3.92
CA ASP A 85 1.23 -6.23 2.78
C ASP A 85 2.58 -6.90 3.04
N SER A 86 3.38 -6.32 3.89
CA SER A 86 4.72 -6.79 4.26
C SER A 86 4.97 -6.52 5.74
N ILE A 87 6.01 -7.14 6.27
CA ILE A 87 6.47 -6.88 7.64
C ILE A 87 7.86 -6.30 7.56
N TRP A 88 8.04 -5.18 8.24
CA TRP A 88 9.35 -4.60 8.43
C TRP A 88 9.90 -5.02 9.79
N HIS A 89 11.21 -4.88 9.98
CA HIS A 89 11.91 -5.28 11.21
C HIS A 89 11.56 -4.43 12.45
N ILE A 90 10.83 -3.31 12.27
CA ILE A 90 10.53 -2.37 13.37
C ILE A 90 9.44 -2.94 14.29
N THR A 91 8.40 -3.56 13.73
CA THR A 91 7.29 -4.14 14.49
C THR A 91 6.55 -5.21 13.69
N ASP A 92 5.97 -6.15 14.40
CA ASP A 92 5.17 -7.25 13.87
C ASP A 92 3.75 -7.28 14.47
N ASP A 93 3.40 -6.29 15.28
CA ASP A 93 2.12 -6.23 16.02
C ASP A 93 0.97 -5.72 15.12
N PHE A 94 0.72 -6.40 13.99
CA PHE A 94 -0.42 -6.16 13.11
C PHE A 94 -1.38 -7.36 13.14
N ASP A 95 -2.69 -7.08 13.00
CA ASP A 95 -3.72 -8.13 13.10
C ASP A 95 -3.75 -9.05 11.88
N TYR A 96 -3.59 -8.50 10.68
CA TYR A 96 -3.65 -9.27 9.45
C TYR A 96 -2.38 -9.12 8.61
N LYS A 97 -1.69 -10.24 8.43
CA LYS A 97 -0.35 -10.32 7.82
C LYS A 97 -0.30 -11.43 6.77
N PRO A 98 -0.90 -11.28 5.59
CA PRO A 98 -0.93 -12.34 4.58
C PRO A 98 0.46 -12.76 4.11
N SER A 99 1.46 -11.88 4.22
CA SER A 99 2.85 -12.23 3.90
C SER A 99 3.47 -13.31 4.79
N LYS A 100 2.92 -13.56 5.99
CA LYS A 100 3.33 -14.67 6.87
C LYS A 100 2.59 -15.97 6.57
N THR A 101 1.33 -15.88 6.14
CA THR A 101 0.45 -17.04 5.96
C THR A 101 0.50 -17.61 4.56
N LEU A 102 0.73 -16.77 3.55
CA LEU A 102 0.78 -17.21 2.16
C LEU A 102 2.15 -17.75 1.78
N PRO A 103 2.20 -18.91 1.10
CA PRO A 103 3.45 -19.44 0.55
C PRO A 103 4.05 -18.44 -0.44
N LEU A 104 5.37 -18.54 -0.63
CA LEU A 104 6.16 -17.56 -1.39
C LEU A 104 5.63 -17.35 -2.82
N ILE A 105 5.18 -18.43 -3.47
CA ILE A 105 4.67 -18.40 -4.84
C ILE A 105 3.36 -17.60 -4.95
N LEU A 106 2.57 -17.53 -3.89
CA LEU A 106 1.31 -16.78 -3.84
C LEU A 106 1.46 -15.35 -3.30
N GLN A 107 2.64 -14.94 -2.91
CA GLN A 107 2.87 -13.57 -2.41
C GLN A 107 2.52 -12.46 -3.43
N PRO A 108 2.67 -12.63 -4.75
CA PRO A 108 2.17 -11.65 -5.71
C PRO A 108 0.66 -11.39 -5.63
N LEU A 109 -0.11 -12.30 -5.03
CA LEU A 109 -1.56 -12.14 -4.85
C LEU A 109 -1.93 -11.28 -3.62
N ILE A 110 -0.98 -10.94 -2.76
CA ILE A 110 -1.23 -10.17 -1.53
C ILE A 110 -2.03 -8.90 -1.76
N PRO A 111 -1.73 -8.04 -2.75
CA PRO A 111 -2.52 -6.83 -3.01
C PRO A 111 -4.00 -7.12 -3.26
N TYR A 112 -4.30 -8.15 -4.05
CA TYR A 112 -5.67 -8.53 -4.39
C TYR A 112 -6.41 -9.12 -3.18
N VAL A 113 -5.74 -9.97 -2.39
CA VAL A 113 -6.28 -10.52 -1.14
C VAL A 113 -6.59 -9.40 -0.14
N LEU A 114 -5.68 -8.45 0.04
CA LEU A 114 -5.88 -7.30 0.91
C LEU A 114 -7.02 -6.41 0.42
N PHE A 115 -7.11 -6.18 -0.89
CA PHE A 115 -8.19 -5.39 -1.46
C PHE A 115 -9.55 -6.06 -1.25
N VAL A 116 -9.68 -7.34 -1.62
CA VAL A 116 -10.93 -8.10 -1.42
C VAL A 116 -11.33 -8.13 0.05
N ARG A 117 -10.36 -8.39 0.97
CA ARG A 117 -10.64 -8.32 2.41
C ARG A 117 -11.14 -6.93 2.80
N SER A 118 -10.51 -5.87 2.29
CA SER A 118 -10.87 -4.49 2.63
C SER A 118 -12.29 -4.16 2.19
N ILE A 119 -12.67 -4.49 0.96
CA ILE A 119 -14.01 -4.19 0.45
C ILE A 119 -15.12 -4.97 1.14
N PHE A 120 -14.86 -6.16 1.66
CA PHE A 120 -15.88 -6.95 2.35
C PHE A 120 -15.95 -6.72 3.87
N LYS A 121 -14.89 -6.23 4.49
CA LYS A 121 -14.80 -6.18 5.95
C LYS A 121 -14.91 -4.76 6.51
N TYR A 122 -14.39 -3.75 5.81
CA TYR A 122 -14.28 -2.41 6.34
C TYR A 122 -15.30 -1.46 5.72
N ASN A 123 -15.87 -0.58 6.56
CA ASN A 123 -16.69 0.55 6.12
C ASN A 123 -15.85 1.82 5.92
N CYS A 124 -14.68 1.86 6.56
CA CYS A 124 -13.70 2.93 6.45
C CYS A 124 -12.30 2.34 6.41
N ILE A 125 -11.43 2.86 5.57
CA ILE A 125 -10.01 2.51 5.56
C ILE A 125 -9.14 3.76 5.75
N TYR A 126 -8.13 3.60 6.60
CA TYR A 126 -7.06 4.57 6.79
C TYR A 126 -5.86 4.11 5.98
N ILE A 127 -5.45 4.91 5.01
CA ILE A 127 -4.28 4.64 4.16
C ILE A 127 -3.29 5.80 4.24
N TYR A 128 -2.05 5.52 3.91
CA TYR A 128 -1.03 6.55 3.77
C TYR A 128 -0.93 7.01 2.31
N PHE A 129 -0.34 8.20 2.07
CA PHE A 129 -0.20 8.75 0.71
C PHE A 129 0.59 7.86 -0.26
N ASN A 130 1.30 6.86 0.23
CA ASN A 130 1.97 5.87 -0.61
C ASN A 130 1.02 4.79 -1.19
N GLY A 131 -0.28 4.92 -0.98
CA GLY A 131 -1.33 4.12 -1.62
C GLY A 131 -2.02 3.12 -0.71
N GLY A 132 -3.12 2.57 -1.23
CA GLY A 132 -3.97 1.60 -0.57
C GLY A 132 -3.57 0.14 -0.83
N PRO A 133 -4.47 -0.82 -0.64
CA PRO A 133 -4.22 -2.25 -0.85
C PRO A 133 -3.63 -2.63 -2.21
N LEU A 134 -4.06 -1.97 -3.30
CA LEU A 134 -3.59 -2.25 -4.66
C LEU A 134 -2.32 -1.47 -5.05
N ARG A 135 -1.68 -0.75 -4.13
CA ARG A 135 -0.50 0.11 -4.40
C ARG A 135 0.68 -0.58 -5.12
N LEU A 136 0.78 -1.90 -5.01
CA LEU A 136 1.85 -2.68 -5.63
C LEU A 136 1.50 -3.17 -7.04
N THR A 137 0.28 -2.98 -7.49
CA THR A 137 -0.20 -3.40 -8.82
C THR A 137 0.20 -2.41 -9.92
N THR A 138 -0.06 -2.75 -11.17
CA THR A 138 0.40 -1.96 -12.33
C THR A 138 -0.60 -0.90 -12.74
N PHE A 139 -1.85 -1.30 -13.02
CA PHE A 139 -2.91 -0.38 -13.43
C PHE A 139 -4.12 -0.40 -12.49
N LEU A 140 -4.36 -1.48 -11.75
CA LEU A 140 -5.46 -1.53 -10.78
C LEU A 140 -5.27 -0.52 -9.65
N VAL A 141 -4.04 -0.11 -9.36
CA VAL A 141 -3.75 0.97 -8.41
C VAL A 141 -4.46 2.29 -8.80
N TYR A 142 -4.55 2.60 -10.09
CA TYR A 142 -5.24 3.81 -10.58
C TYR A 142 -6.77 3.69 -10.52
N LEU A 143 -7.29 2.46 -10.57
CA LEU A 143 -8.72 2.19 -10.44
C LEU A 143 -9.16 2.04 -8.97
N GLU A 144 -8.22 1.87 -8.04
CA GLU A 144 -8.51 1.62 -6.63
C GLU A 144 -9.46 2.63 -6.00
N PRO A 145 -9.30 3.96 -6.17
CA PRO A 145 -10.23 4.93 -5.60
C PRO A 145 -11.68 4.75 -6.11
N PHE A 146 -11.83 4.42 -7.39
CA PHE A 146 -13.13 4.17 -8.01
C PHE A 146 -13.76 2.88 -7.49
N LEU A 147 -12.98 1.80 -7.37
CA LEU A 147 -13.42 0.52 -6.83
C LEU A 147 -13.84 0.63 -5.35
N LEU A 148 -13.09 1.38 -4.55
CA LEU A 148 -13.45 1.67 -3.16
C LEU A 148 -14.74 2.49 -3.05
N LYS A 149 -14.94 3.46 -3.96
CA LYS A 149 -16.19 4.24 -4.05
C LYS A 149 -17.39 3.36 -4.39
N ILE A 150 -17.29 2.46 -5.38
CA ILE A 150 -18.33 1.47 -5.72
C ILE A 150 -18.65 0.59 -4.51
N SER A 151 -17.61 0.16 -3.80
CA SER A 151 -17.73 -0.64 -2.58
C SER A 151 -18.28 0.13 -1.37
N LYS A 152 -18.60 1.43 -1.53
CA LYS A 152 -19.10 2.32 -0.46
C LYS A 152 -18.17 2.39 0.77
N ILE A 153 -16.86 2.38 0.54
CA ILE A 153 -15.85 2.51 1.59
C ILE A 153 -15.42 3.97 1.71
N LYS A 154 -15.42 4.49 2.93
CA LYS A 154 -14.81 5.78 3.25
C LYS A 154 -13.30 5.63 3.32
N VAL A 155 -12.58 6.56 2.71
CA VAL A 155 -11.12 6.56 2.71
C VAL A 155 -10.60 7.78 3.47
N VAL A 156 -9.72 7.53 4.42
CA VAL A 156 -8.99 8.57 5.15
C VAL A 156 -7.52 8.44 4.77
N CYS A 157 -6.97 9.49 4.14
CA CYS A 157 -5.56 9.55 3.81
C CYS A 157 -4.79 10.25 4.92
N MET A 158 -3.70 9.63 5.35
CA MET A 158 -2.83 10.15 6.40
C MET A 158 -1.40 10.32 5.90
N ALA A 159 -0.73 11.36 6.38
CA ALA A 159 0.70 11.53 6.21
C ALA A 159 1.47 10.76 7.28
N PHE A 160 2.65 10.24 6.94
CA PHE A 160 3.53 9.63 7.94
C PHE A 160 5.01 10.04 7.82
N GLY A 161 5.30 11.06 7.06
CA GLY A 161 6.68 11.56 6.91
C GLY A 161 6.93 12.22 5.57
N SER A 162 7.93 11.74 4.84
CA SER A 162 8.34 12.30 3.56
C SER A 162 7.36 12.06 2.39
N ASP A 163 6.31 11.31 2.61
CA ASP A 163 5.28 10.97 1.62
C ASP A 163 4.44 12.18 1.16
N VAL A 164 4.39 13.25 1.96
CA VAL A 164 3.70 14.51 1.65
C VAL A 164 4.64 15.62 1.19
N GLN A 165 5.97 15.36 1.17
CA GLN A 165 6.95 16.39 0.85
C GLN A 165 7.25 16.40 -0.64
N VAL A 166 6.97 17.54 -1.28
CA VAL A 166 7.33 17.79 -2.67
C VAL A 166 8.74 18.40 -2.69
N HIS A 167 9.73 17.61 -3.07
CA HIS A 167 11.15 17.97 -3.02
C HIS A 167 11.47 19.31 -3.74
N THR A 168 10.81 19.57 -4.87
CA THR A 168 10.98 20.80 -5.64
C THR A 168 10.47 22.06 -4.93
N ARG A 169 9.50 21.89 -4.00
CA ARG A 169 8.88 22.98 -3.23
C ARG A 169 9.52 23.22 -1.87
N ILE A 170 10.53 22.45 -1.46
CA ILE A 170 11.22 22.64 -0.19
C ILE A 170 12.11 23.88 -0.30
N GLN A 171 11.78 24.90 0.49
CA GLN A 171 12.51 26.18 0.52
C GLN A 171 13.81 26.09 1.34
N ASN A 172 13.83 25.29 2.40
CA ASN A 172 15.02 25.11 3.22
C ASN A 172 16.03 24.21 2.51
N LEU A 173 17.11 24.80 2.01
CA LEU A 173 18.16 24.12 1.24
C LEU A 173 18.85 23.01 2.03
N LYS A 174 19.15 23.23 3.33
CA LYS A 174 19.80 22.23 4.19
C LYS A 174 18.90 21.00 4.34
N PHE A 175 17.61 21.22 4.61
CA PHE A 175 16.63 20.12 4.72
C PHE A 175 16.46 19.40 3.38
N LYS A 176 16.42 20.15 2.27
CA LYS A 176 16.35 19.60 0.92
C LYS A 176 17.55 18.70 0.59
N ASP A 177 18.76 19.15 0.94
CA ASP A 177 19.98 18.38 0.72
C ASP A 177 20.04 17.15 1.60
N THR A 178 19.69 17.25 2.88
CA THR A 178 19.59 16.09 3.78
C THR A 178 18.61 15.05 3.26
N LEU A 179 17.41 15.45 2.83
CA LEU A 179 16.47 14.56 2.19
C LEU A 179 17.02 13.91 0.92
N SER A 180 17.81 14.65 0.13
CA SER A 180 18.41 14.12 -1.10
C SER A 180 19.54 13.13 -0.82
N LEU A 181 20.20 13.23 0.31
CA LEU A 181 21.21 12.26 0.77
C LEU A 181 20.54 10.98 1.28
N ASP A 182 19.56 11.12 2.15
CA ASP A 182 18.82 9.97 2.71
C ASP A 182 17.91 9.31 1.67
N TYR A 183 17.38 10.11 0.73
CA TYR A 183 16.44 9.68 -0.31
C TYR A 183 16.94 10.08 -1.71
N PRO A 184 18.06 9.51 -2.20
CA PRO A 184 18.63 9.89 -3.50
C PRO A 184 17.67 9.69 -4.67
N GLY A 185 16.67 8.83 -4.50
CA GLY A 185 15.59 8.67 -5.48
C GLY A 185 14.68 9.87 -5.66
N LEU A 186 14.58 10.78 -4.71
CA LEU A 186 13.80 12.01 -4.88
C LEU A 186 14.36 12.93 -5.98
N ARG A 187 15.65 12.85 -6.24
CA ARG A 187 16.28 13.60 -7.33
C ARG A 187 15.79 13.17 -8.72
N LEU A 188 15.43 11.90 -8.89
CA LEU A 188 14.97 11.35 -10.17
C LEU A 188 13.50 11.69 -10.47
N TYR A 189 12.71 12.11 -9.49
CA TYR A 189 11.30 12.47 -9.65
C TYR A 189 11.08 13.96 -9.96
N LYS A 190 12.14 14.74 -10.19
CA LYS A 190 12.02 16.16 -10.54
C LYS A 190 11.02 16.41 -11.68
N ASN A 191 11.05 15.57 -12.72
CA ASN A 191 10.20 15.69 -13.89
C ASN A 191 8.76 15.13 -13.73
N GLN A 192 8.48 14.40 -12.66
CA GLN A 192 7.15 13.83 -12.41
C GLN A 192 6.31 14.65 -11.44
N ILE A 193 6.96 15.49 -10.64
CA ILE A 193 6.29 16.30 -9.59
C ILE A 193 5.91 17.67 -10.12
N ASP A 194 6.56 18.12 -11.20
CA ASP A 194 6.30 19.42 -11.86
C ASP A 194 5.25 19.33 -12.98
N LYS A 195 4.64 18.15 -13.18
CA LYS A 195 3.48 17.92 -14.06
C LYS A 195 2.22 17.78 -13.22
#